data_08059d25e493bf7c4f4128e594872f0f
#
_entry.id   08059d25e493bf7c4f4128e594872f0f
#
_cell.length_a   1.000
_cell.length_b   1.000
_cell.length_c   1.000
_cell.angle_alpha   90.00
_cell.angle_beta   90.00
_cell.angle_gamma   90.00
#
_symmetry.space_group_name_H-M   'P 1'
#
loop_
_entity.id
_entity.type
_entity.pdbx_description
1 polymer ?
#
loop_
_entity_poly.entity_id
_entity_poly.type
_entity_poly.pdbx_seq_one_letter_code
_entity_poly.pdbx_strand_id
1 'polypeptide(L)'
;MNKMLELIEAQKIFSLDPKQIEIVIHPESLIHAIIELKNGLFKFIYHETTMIVPLTNAIFGDDLKIAKFLKTKPKENKSFFFNSINFLNVDKKKFPIFKLKNKLFEYPSSPIIINAINEILVDQYLKKKIPFTSFYDYILKVMNDSNYKKYAIKEPKNINEIFLIDEWSKNTINQKLKNV
;
A
#
# COMPACT_ATOMS: atom_id res chain seq x y z
N MET A 1 -5.71 3.39 0.96
CA MET A 1 -4.49 3.21 1.80
C MET A 1 -3.65 2.01 1.38
N ASN A 2 -4.18 0.79 1.22
CA ASN A 2 -3.34 -0.40 0.93
C ASN A 2 -2.25 -0.17 -0.13
N LYS A 3 -2.60 0.35 -1.29
CA LYS A 3 -1.59 0.63 -2.33
C LYS A 3 -0.53 1.67 -1.92
N MET A 4 -0.83 2.55 -0.98
CA MET A 4 0.19 3.46 -0.43
C MET A 4 1.16 2.72 0.50
N LEU A 5 0.67 1.75 1.28
CA LEU A 5 1.52 0.89 2.11
C LEU A 5 2.35 -0.06 1.23
N GLU A 6 1.76 -0.63 0.19
CA GLU A 6 2.48 -1.46 -0.79
C GLU A 6 3.60 -0.67 -1.52
N LEU A 7 3.44 0.64 -1.75
CA LEU A 7 4.53 1.49 -2.24
C LEU A 7 5.70 1.56 -1.25
N ILE A 8 5.39 1.70 0.04
CA ILE A 8 6.42 1.71 1.10
C ILE A 8 7.15 0.37 1.12
N GLU A 9 6.39 -0.73 1.10
CA GLU A 9 6.94 -2.09 1.09
C GLU A 9 7.85 -2.30 -0.11
N ALA A 10 7.38 -2.01 -1.33
CA ALA A 10 8.19 -2.16 -2.54
C ALA A 10 9.47 -1.31 -2.49
N GLN A 11 9.37 -0.06 -2.04
CA GLN A 11 10.52 0.83 -1.91
C GLN A 11 11.54 0.27 -0.91
N LYS A 12 11.09 -0.23 0.25
CA LYS A 12 11.97 -0.72 1.30
C LYS A 12 12.56 -2.10 0.97
N ILE A 13 11.76 -3.03 0.46
CA ILE A 13 12.20 -4.40 0.16
C ILE A 13 13.16 -4.42 -1.03
N PHE A 14 12.87 -3.66 -2.08
CA PHE A 14 13.64 -3.68 -3.32
C PHE A 14 14.62 -2.51 -3.46
N SER A 15 14.71 -1.61 -2.46
CA SER A 15 15.57 -0.42 -2.49
C SER A 15 15.36 0.44 -3.74
N LEU A 16 14.10 0.60 -4.17
CA LEU A 16 13.74 1.34 -5.37
C LEU A 16 13.69 2.84 -5.10
N ASP A 17 14.06 3.65 -6.09
CA ASP A 17 13.72 5.07 -6.07
C ASP A 17 12.19 5.21 -6.15
N PRO A 18 11.55 6.04 -5.31
CA PRO A 18 10.11 6.30 -5.38
C PRO A 18 9.59 6.72 -6.75
N LYS A 19 10.44 7.30 -7.59
CA LYS A 19 10.13 7.68 -8.97
C LYS A 19 10.01 6.48 -9.92
N GLN A 20 10.59 5.34 -9.54
CA GLN A 20 10.52 4.10 -10.33
C GLN A 20 9.24 3.29 -10.03
N ILE A 21 8.45 3.71 -9.05
CA ILE A 21 7.26 2.98 -8.63
C ILE A 21 6.02 3.80 -9.02
N GLU A 22 5.15 3.19 -9.80
CA GLU A 22 3.87 3.77 -10.18
C GLU A 22 2.70 2.89 -9.75
N ILE A 23 1.52 3.49 -9.71
CA ILE A 23 0.26 2.80 -9.42
C ILE A 23 -0.69 3.04 -10.57
N VAL A 24 -1.20 1.97 -11.10
CA VAL A 24 -2.27 1.97 -12.11
C VAL A 24 -3.48 1.19 -11.58
N ILE A 25 -4.65 1.52 -12.08
CA ILE A 25 -5.87 0.77 -11.78
C ILE A 25 -6.08 -0.23 -12.90
N HIS A 26 -6.21 -1.50 -12.53
CA HIS A 26 -6.56 -2.58 -13.44
C HIS A 26 -7.94 -3.12 -13.03
N PRO A 27 -9.03 -2.76 -13.77
CA PRO A 27 -10.40 -3.10 -13.38
C PRO A 27 -10.64 -4.60 -13.25
N GLU A 28 -10.02 -5.40 -14.12
CA GLU A 28 -10.15 -6.85 -14.13
C GLU A 28 -9.43 -7.52 -12.94
N SER A 29 -8.51 -6.81 -12.29
CA SER A 29 -7.75 -7.26 -11.12
C SER A 29 -6.99 -8.59 -11.30
N LEU A 30 -6.60 -8.92 -12.51
CA LEU A 30 -5.85 -10.14 -12.86
C LEU A 30 -4.34 -9.91 -12.89
N ILE A 31 -3.91 -8.70 -13.24
CA ILE A 31 -2.50 -8.31 -13.21
C ILE A 31 -2.24 -7.58 -11.90
N HIS A 32 -1.30 -8.12 -11.12
CA HIS A 32 -1.00 -7.66 -9.76
C HIS A 32 0.28 -6.85 -9.68
N ALA A 33 1.23 -7.11 -10.57
CA ALA A 33 2.42 -6.29 -10.73
C ALA A 33 2.88 -6.27 -12.19
N ILE A 34 3.47 -5.15 -12.58
CA ILE A 34 4.12 -4.93 -13.87
C ILE A 34 5.55 -4.51 -13.57
N ILE A 35 6.52 -5.25 -14.10
CA ILE A 35 7.93 -4.99 -13.91
C ILE A 35 8.53 -4.62 -15.26
N GLU A 36 8.99 -3.38 -15.39
CA GLU A 36 9.77 -2.94 -16.54
C GLU A 36 11.26 -3.18 -16.25
N LEU A 37 11.90 -3.92 -17.15
CA LEU A 37 13.32 -4.22 -17.06
C LEU A 37 14.12 -3.18 -17.84
N LYS A 38 15.39 -2.97 -17.47
CA LYS A 38 16.29 -2.01 -18.13
C LYS A 38 16.51 -2.26 -19.63
N ASN A 39 16.26 -3.48 -20.09
CA ASN A 39 16.35 -3.85 -21.52
C ASN A 39 15.04 -3.62 -22.29
N GLY A 40 14.04 -2.98 -21.68
CA GLY A 40 12.74 -2.68 -22.29
C GLY A 40 11.72 -3.82 -22.26
N LEU A 41 12.05 -4.98 -21.67
CA LEU A 41 11.07 -6.05 -21.49
C LEU A 41 10.15 -5.77 -20.31
N PHE A 42 8.88 -6.13 -20.46
CA PHE A 42 7.89 -6.08 -19.40
C PHE A 42 7.55 -7.49 -18.91
N LYS A 43 7.52 -7.67 -17.59
CA LYS A 43 7.03 -8.88 -16.95
C LYS A 43 5.73 -8.56 -16.23
N PHE A 44 4.69 -9.35 -16.47
CA PHE A 44 3.40 -9.24 -15.82
C PHE A 44 3.23 -10.39 -14.83
N ILE A 45 2.90 -10.06 -13.58
CA ILE A 45 2.49 -11.06 -12.60
C ILE A 45 0.98 -11.18 -12.69
N TYR A 46 0.54 -12.24 -13.34
CA TYR A 46 -0.85 -12.53 -13.61
C TYR A 46 -1.32 -13.75 -12.78
N HIS A 47 -2.39 -13.60 -12.04
CA HIS A 47 -3.06 -14.72 -11.36
C HIS A 47 -4.52 -14.36 -11.05
N GLU A 48 -5.32 -15.36 -10.65
CA GLU A 48 -6.68 -15.14 -10.16
C GLU A 48 -6.70 -14.22 -8.93
N THR A 49 -7.84 -13.56 -8.68
CA THR A 49 -8.02 -12.57 -7.60
C THR A 49 -8.02 -13.18 -6.19
N THR A 50 -7.22 -14.21 -5.98
CA THR A 50 -7.05 -14.88 -4.68
C THR A 50 -5.61 -14.79 -4.21
N MET A 51 -5.42 -14.54 -2.92
CA MET A 51 -4.08 -14.53 -2.31
C MET A 51 -3.47 -15.93 -2.13
N ILE A 52 -4.26 -17.00 -2.32
CA ILE A 52 -3.76 -18.37 -2.23
C ILE A 52 -2.66 -18.62 -3.26
N VAL A 53 -2.82 -18.12 -4.49
CA VAL A 53 -1.86 -18.32 -5.58
C VAL A 53 -0.48 -17.74 -5.23
N PRO A 54 -0.32 -16.44 -4.93
CA PRO A 54 0.98 -15.89 -4.62
C PRO A 54 1.58 -16.44 -3.32
N LEU A 55 0.76 -16.71 -2.28
CA LEU A 55 1.26 -17.26 -1.02
C LEU A 55 1.77 -18.69 -1.17
N THR A 56 1.06 -19.55 -1.89
CA THR A 56 1.52 -20.92 -2.15
C THR A 56 2.77 -20.95 -3.00
N ASN A 57 2.86 -20.07 -4.01
CA ASN A 57 4.08 -19.93 -4.82
C ASN A 57 5.28 -19.46 -3.97
N ALA A 58 5.07 -18.51 -3.07
CA ALA A 58 6.14 -17.99 -2.22
C ALA A 58 6.69 -19.05 -1.23
N ILE A 59 5.81 -19.97 -0.76
CA ILE A 59 6.18 -20.98 0.24
C ILE A 59 6.73 -22.25 -0.42
N PHE A 60 6.14 -22.70 -1.51
CA PHE A 60 6.36 -24.03 -2.08
C PHE A 60 7.01 -24.01 -3.47
N GLY A 61 7.19 -22.83 -4.07
CA GLY A 61 7.69 -22.71 -5.45
C GLY A 61 6.78 -23.41 -6.46
N ASP A 62 7.38 -23.89 -7.54
CA ASP A 62 6.67 -24.51 -8.67
C ASP A 62 6.18 -25.94 -8.39
N ASP A 63 6.61 -26.55 -7.26
CA ASP A 63 6.34 -27.95 -6.97
C ASP A 63 4.90 -28.23 -6.51
N LEU A 64 4.14 -27.18 -6.16
CA LEU A 64 2.80 -27.35 -5.61
C LEU A 64 1.72 -27.32 -6.68
N LYS A 65 0.92 -28.38 -6.77
CA LYS A 65 -0.31 -28.38 -7.57
C LYS A 65 -1.39 -27.55 -6.88
N ILE A 66 -1.39 -26.26 -7.12
CA ILE A 66 -2.33 -25.26 -6.53
C ILE A 66 -3.79 -25.67 -6.70
N ALA A 67 -4.14 -26.39 -7.77
CA ALA A 67 -5.49 -26.91 -8.02
C ALA A 67 -6.09 -27.71 -6.84
N LYS A 68 -5.25 -28.29 -5.97
CA LYS A 68 -5.73 -29.01 -4.77
C LYS A 68 -6.26 -28.07 -3.67
N PHE A 69 -5.84 -26.81 -3.68
CA PHE A 69 -6.19 -25.81 -2.66
C PHE A 69 -7.26 -24.83 -3.13
N LEU A 70 -7.44 -24.70 -4.43
CA LEU A 70 -8.52 -23.91 -5.00
C LEU A 70 -9.82 -24.72 -4.89
N LYS A 71 -10.81 -24.20 -4.18
CA LYS A 71 -12.15 -24.81 -4.06
C LYS A 71 -12.90 -24.89 -5.40
N THR A 72 -12.44 -24.15 -6.40
CA THR A 72 -12.95 -24.19 -7.76
C THR A 72 -12.05 -25.08 -8.61
N LYS A 73 -12.61 -26.18 -9.17
CA LYS A 73 -11.93 -26.91 -10.23
C LYS A 73 -11.50 -25.92 -11.30
N PRO A 74 -10.23 -25.95 -11.76
CA PRO A 74 -9.86 -25.17 -12.93
C PRO A 74 -10.89 -25.51 -14.01
N LYS A 75 -11.60 -24.52 -14.53
CA LYS A 75 -12.47 -24.76 -15.68
C LYS A 75 -11.56 -25.25 -16.78
N GLU A 76 -11.76 -26.47 -17.24
CA GLU A 76 -10.93 -27.19 -18.21
C GLU A 76 -10.75 -26.42 -19.55
N ASN A 77 -11.52 -25.36 -19.75
CA ASN A 77 -11.51 -24.52 -20.94
C ASN A 77 -11.40 -23.02 -20.58
N LYS A 78 -10.54 -22.64 -19.63
CA LYS A 78 -10.07 -21.25 -19.64
C LYS A 78 -9.09 -21.08 -20.80
N SER A 79 -9.66 -20.91 -22.01
CA SER A 79 -8.94 -20.16 -23.01
C SER A 79 -8.56 -18.84 -22.33
N PHE A 80 -7.26 -18.58 -22.18
CA PHE A 80 -6.74 -17.28 -21.75
C PHE A 80 -7.06 -16.25 -22.83
N PHE A 81 -8.34 -15.97 -23.01
CA PHE A 81 -8.77 -14.87 -23.85
C PHE A 81 -8.56 -13.60 -23.02
N PHE A 82 -7.43 -12.99 -23.22
CA PHE A 82 -7.26 -11.57 -22.96
C PHE A 82 -8.21 -10.81 -23.88
N ASN A 83 -9.50 -10.78 -23.56
CA ASN A 83 -10.46 -10.01 -24.35
C ASN A 83 -10.08 -8.53 -24.34
N SER A 84 -9.55 -8.04 -23.23
CA SER A 84 -8.87 -6.75 -23.12
C SER A 84 -8.15 -6.68 -21.78
N ILE A 85 -6.98 -6.08 -21.75
CA ILE A 85 -6.28 -5.71 -20.52
C ILE A 85 -6.31 -4.18 -20.45
N ASN A 86 -7.04 -3.64 -19.50
CA ASN A 86 -7.21 -2.21 -19.35
C ASN A 86 -6.43 -1.69 -18.17
N PHE A 87 -5.72 -0.58 -18.35
CA PHE A 87 -5.06 0.16 -17.29
C PHE A 87 -5.56 1.60 -17.28
N LEU A 88 -5.94 2.07 -16.10
CA LEU A 88 -6.45 3.42 -15.89
C LEU A 88 -5.52 4.16 -14.93
N ASN A 89 -5.36 5.44 -15.18
CA ASN A 89 -4.68 6.33 -14.25
C ASN A 89 -5.52 6.53 -12.99
N VAL A 90 -4.84 6.72 -11.86
CA VAL A 90 -5.52 6.99 -10.59
C VAL A 90 -6.13 8.38 -10.61
N ASP A 91 -7.45 8.46 -10.48
CA ASP A 91 -8.16 9.73 -10.28
C ASP A 91 -7.92 10.23 -8.85
N LYS A 92 -7.12 11.29 -8.72
CA LYS A 92 -6.79 11.91 -7.42
C LYS A 92 -7.96 12.67 -6.79
N LYS A 93 -9.06 12.92 -7.52
CA LYS A 93 -10.30 13.46 -6.94
C LYS A 93 -11.07 12.36 -6.24
N LYS A 94 -11.19 11.20 -6.88
CA LYS A 94 -11.85 10.01 -6.32
C LYS A 94 -11.03 9.36 -5.21
N PHE A 95 -9.70 9.40 -5.31
CA PHE A 95 -8.76 8.82 -4.35
C PHE A 95 -7.76 9.87 -3.84
N PRO A 96 -8.19 10.81 -2.96
CA PRO A 96 -7.36 11.92 -2.51
C PRO A 96 -6.04 11.49 -1.86
N ILE A 97 -6.01 10.30 -1.25
CA ILE A 97 -4.82 9.75 -0.58
C ILE A 97 -3.59 9.70 -1.51
N PHE A 98 -3.78 9.53 -2.82
CA PHE A 98 -2.67 9.51 -3.79
C PHE A 98 -1.97 10.86 -3.97
N LYS A 99 -2.55 11.96 -3.48
CA LYS A 99 -1.86 13.26 -3.40
C LYS A 99 -0.68 13.22 -2.42
N LEU A 100 -0.70 12.25 -1.48
CA LEU A 100 0.36 12.06 -0.50
C LEU A 100 1.55 11.24 -1.04
N LYS A 101 1.50 10.69 -2.26
CA LYS A 101 2.57 9.84 -2.81
C LYS A 101 3.96 10.48 -2.64
N ASN A 102 4.12 11.74 -3.00
CA ASN A 102 5.41 12.42 -2.88
C ASN A 102 5.79 12.70 -1.42
N LYS A 103 4.80 13.02 -0.57
CA LYS A 103 5.03 13.26 0.87
C LYS A 103 5.38 11.98 1.63
N LEU A 104 4.97 10.82 1.12
CA LEU A 104 5.26 9.52 1.72
C LEU A 104 6.77 9.27 1.85
N PHE A 105 7.55 9.79 0.89
CA PHE A 105 9.00 9.59 0.81
C PHE A 105 9.78 10.90 1.02
N GLU A 106 9.13 11.96 1.50
CA GLU A 106 9.76 13.27 1.73
C GLU A 106 10.83 13.17 2.82
N TYR A 107 10.58 12.37 3.87
CA TYR A 107 11.50 12.16 4.96
C TYR A 107 11.60 10.66 5.31
N PRO A 108 12.73 10.22 5.90
CA PRO A 108 12.97 8.79 6.21
C PRO A 108 11.88 8.13 7.05
N SER A 109 11.31 8.84 8.01
CA SER A 109 10.28 8.31 8.91
C SER A 109 8.84 8.70 8.52
N SER A 110 8.61 9.40 7.41
CA SER A 110 7.24 9.65 6.92
C SER A 110 6.43 8.37 6.75
N PRO A 111 6.99 7.25 6.22
CA PRO A 111 6.27 5.99 6.12
C PRO A 111 5.80 5.45 7.47
N ILE A 112 6.63 5.53 8.52
CA ILE A 112 6.28 5.06 9.88
C ILE A 112 5.10 5.87 10.41
N ILE A 113 5.20 7.20 10.30
CA ILE A 113 4.15 8.13 10.76
C ILE A 113 2.83 7.86 10.07
N ILE A 114 2.83 7.74 8.74
CA ILE A 114 1.60 7.51 7.95
C ILE A 114 0.99 6.15 8.29
N ASN A 115 1.79 5.11 8.46
CA ASN A 115 1.30 3.79 8.83
C ASN A 115 0.64 3.81 10.23
N ALA A 116 1.31 4.41 11.22
CA ALA A 116 0.79 4.53 12.58
C ALA A 116 -0.54 5.32 12.64
N ILE A 117 -0.64 6.42 11.88
CA ILE A 117 -1.87 7.19 11.78
C ILE A 117 -2.97 6.34 11.14
N ASN A 118 -2.67 5.64 10.05
CA ASN A 118 -3.64 4.80 9.35
C ASN A 118 -4.22 3.70 10.25
N GLU A 119 -3.40 3.09 11.09
CA GLU A 119 -3.86 2.07 12.05
C GLU A 119 -4.96 2.63 12.97
N ILE A 120 -4.74 3.81 13.55
CA ILE A 120 -5.75 4.47 14.41
C ILE A 120 -7.00 4.87 13.61
N LEU A 121 -6.83 5.41 12.40
CA LEU A 121 -7.97 5.81 11.57
C LEU A 121 -8.83 4.62 11.15
N VAL A 122 -8.22 3.47 10.84
CA VAL A 122 -8.94 2.23 10.54
C VAL A 122 -9.74 1.77 11.75
N ASP A 123 -9.15 1.76 12.95
CA ASP A 123 -9.86 1.43 14.19
C ASP A 123 -11.07 2.35 14.44
N GLN A 124 -10.88 3.67 14.28
CA GLN A 124 -11.97 4.64 14.45
C GLN A 124 -13.07 4.50 13.39
N TYR A 125 -12.70 4.17 12.15
CA TYR A 125 -13.65 3.90 11.08
C TYR A 125 -14.46 2.62 11.35
N LEU A 126 -13.81 1.53 11.77
CA LEU A 126 -14.50 0.30 12.11
C LEU A 126 -15.46 0.47 13.30
N LYS A 127 -15.12 1.35 14.24
CA LYS A 127 -15.98 1.78 15.34
C LYS A 127 -17.06 2.80 14.92
N LYS A 128 -17.17 3.13 13.62
CA LYS A 128 -18.12 4.09 13.05
C LYS A 128 -18.01 5.50 13.64
N LYS A 129 -16.84 5.89 14.14
CA LYS A 129 -16.62 7.22 14.73
C LYS A 129 -16.20 8.28 13.71
N ILE A 130 -15.62 7.85 12.59
CA ILE A 130 -15.21 8.73 11.50
C ILE A 130 -15.60 8.13 10.16
N PRO A 131 -15.88 8.92 9.11
CA PRO A 131 -16.10 8.43 7.76
C PRO A 131 -14.76 8.07 7.09
N PHE A 132 -14.80 7.10 6.17
CA PHE A 132 -13.61 6.71 5.39
C PHE A 132 -13.00 7.87 4.59
N THR A 133 -13.83 8.79 4.13
CA THR A 133 -13.43 9.96 3.34
C THR A 133 -12.55 10.94 4.12
N SER A 134 -12.58 10.92 5.46
CA SER A 134 -11.79 11.82 6.30
C SER A 134 -10.32 11.39 6.50
N PHE A 135 -9.93 10.19 6.07
CA PHE A 135 -8.58 9.67 6.27
C PHE A 135 -7.50 10.60 5.73
N TYR A 136 -7.68 11.08 4.50
CA TYR A 136 -6.74 12.01 3.88
C TYR A 136 -6.54 13.28 4.71
N ASP A 137 -7.63 13.87 5.18
CA ASP A 137 -7.59 15.13 5.93
C ASP A 137 -6.93 14.95 7.30
N TYR A 138 -7.20 13.84 7.99
CA TYR A 138 -6.54 13.53 9.26
C TYR A 138 -5.04 13.28 9.11
N ILE A 139 -4.63 12.57 8.06
CA ILE A 139 -3.19 12.38 7.77
C ILE A 139 -2.54 13.74 7.52
N LEU A 140 -3.16 14.61 6.73
CA LEU A 140 -2.66 15.97 6.51
C LEU A 140 -2.59 16.79 7.79
N LYS A 141 -3.58 16.70 8.67
CA LYS A 141 -3.56 17.40 9.97
C LYS A 141 -2.34 17.01 10.80
N VAL A 142 -1.93 15.75 10.80
CA VAL A 142 -0.72 15.30 11.52
C VAL A 142 0.55 15.73 10.77
N MET A 143 0.60 15.62 9.45
CA MET A 143 1.76 16.07 8.67
C MET A 143 2.00 17.58 8.75
N ASN A 144 0.97 18.36 9.05
CA ASN A 144 1.06 19.80 9.29
C ASN A 144 1.25 20.16 10.78
N ASP A 145 1.42 19.17 11.67
CA ASP A 145 1.72 19.42 13.07
C ASP A 145 3.11 20.03 13.21
N SER A 146 3.29 20.97 14.15
CA SER A 146 4.54 21.69 14.38
C SER A 146 5.72 20.74 14.69
N ASN A 147 5.44 19.60 15.28
CA ASN A 147 6.44 18.59 15.63
C ASN A 147 6.67 17.55 14.53
N TYR A 148 5.85 17.51 13.46
CA TYR A 148 5.97 16.51 12.40
C TYR A 148 7.40 16.39 11.88
N LYS A 149 7.98 17.51 11.46
CA LYS A 149 9.32 17.53 10.88
C LYS A 149 10.38 16.99 11.84
N LYS A 150 10.25 17.28 13.14
CA LYS A 150 11.17 16.78 14.19
C LYS A 150 11.26 15.25 14.23
N TYR A 151 10.15 14.56 13.98
CA TYR A 151 10.10 13.09 13.97
C TYR A 151 10.32 12.52 12.56
N ALA A 152 9.80 13.18 11.52
CA ALA A 152 9.85 12.69 10.16
C ALA A 152 11.28 12.66 9.58
N ILE A 153 12.13 13.63 9.87
CA ILE A 153 13.50 13.73 9.36
C ILE A 153 14.46 12.69 9.94
N LYS A 154 14.11 12.07 11.05
CA LYS A 154 14.96 11.06 11.70
C LYS A 154 14.97 9.79 10.87
N GLU A 155 16.15 9.26 10.61
CA GLU A 155 16.30 7.89 10.13
C GLU A 155 16.51 6.99 11.35
N PRO A 156 15.56 6.08 11.65
CA PRO A 156 15.64 5.25 12.84
C PRO A 156 16.77 4.22 12.70
N LYS A 157 17.63 4.16 13.72
CA LYS A 157 18.78 3.26 13.76
C LYS A 157 18.47 1.90 14.39
N ASN A 158 17.38 1.83 15.13
CA ASN A 158 16.95 0.64 15.85
C ASN A 158 15.41 0.62 16.03
N ILE A 159 14.91 -0.53 16.48
CA ILE A 159 13.48 -0.75 16.66
C ILE A 159 12.84 0.19 17.71
N ASN A 160 13.57 0.58 18.74
CA ASN A 160 13.06 1.48 19.78
C ASN A 160 12.78 2.88 19.24
N GLU A 161 13.61 3.36 18.31
CA GLU A 161 13.37 4.65 17.65
C GLU A 161 12.14 4.58 16.72
N ILE A 162 11.89 3.43 16.09
CA ILE A 162 10.65 3.20 15.32
C ILE A 162 9.45 3.28 16.26
N PHE A 163 9.47 2.61 17.40
CA PHE A 163 8.37 2.66 18.39
C PHE A 163 8.13 4.07 18.94
N LEU A 164 9.17 4.85 19.18
CA LEU A 164 9.02 6.25 19.62
C LEU A 164 8.29 7.12 18.59
N ILE A 165 8.61 6.93 17.29
CA ILE A 165 7.97 7.66 16.20
C ILE A 165 6.52 7.19 16.02
N ASP A 166 6.27 5.90 16.09
CA ASP A 166 4.94 5.28 16.02
C ASP A 166 4.05 5.80 17.16
N GLU A 167 4.53 5.76 18.40
CA GLU A 167 3.81 6.23 19.58
C GLU A 167 3.48 7.72 19.50
N TRP A 168 4.45 8.56 19.12
CA TRP A 168 4.20 9.97 18.89
C TRP A 168 3.08 10.18 17.87
N SER A 169 3.13 9.44 16.76
CA SER A 169 2.15 9.54 15.68
C SER A 169 0.75 9.15 16.14
N LYS A 170 0.63 8.04 16.89
CA LYS A 170 -0.63 7.56 17.47
C LYS A 170 -1.20 8.55 18.49
N ASN A 171 -0.36 9.11 19.34
CA ASN A 171 -0.76 10.11 20.34
C ASN A 171 -1.23 11.40 19.65
N THR A 172 -0.52 11.85 18.61
CA THR A 172 -0.86 13.07 17.89
C THR A 172 -2.19 12.91 17.16
N ILE A 173 -2.42 11.82 16.43
CA ILE A 173 -3.72 11.60 15.74
C ILE A 173 -4.87 11.48 16.76
N ASN A 174 -4.68 10.80 17.88
CA ASN A 174 -5.70 10.70 18.92
C ASN A 174 -6.10 12.08 19.49
N GLN A 175 -5.14 13.00 19.65
CA GLN A 175 -5.45 14.37 20.03
C GLN A 175 -6.27 15.11 18.96
N LYS A 176 -5.89 14.97 17.67
CA LYS A 176 -6.63 15.60 16.57
C LYS A 176 -8.05 15.05 16.42
N LEU A 177 -8.28 13.79 16.80
CA LEU A 177 -9.62 13.16 16.79
C LEU A 177 -10.53 13.64 17.90
N LYS A 178 -9.97 14.05 19.06
CA LYS A 178 -10.75 14.59 20.21
C LYS A 178 -11.21 16.03 20.00
N ASN A 179 -10.56 16.77 19.13
CA ASN A 179 -10.82 18.18 18.87
C ASN A 179 -11.81 18.41 17.72
N VAL A 180 -12.61 17.43 17.39
CA VAL A 180 -13.72 17.46 16.41
C VAL A 180 -15.00 17.02 17.11
#